data_dd78349bf4171b57ac0eca045bb1c1e2
#
_entry.id   dd78349bf4171b57ac0eca045bb1c1e2
#
_cell.length_a   1.000
_cell.length_b   1.000
_cell.length_c   1.000
_cell.angle_alpha   90.00
_cell.angle_beta   90.00
_cell.angle_gamma   90.00
#
_symmetry.space_group_name_H-M   'P 1'
#
loop_
_entity.id
_entity.type
_entity.pdbx_description
1 polymer ?
#
loop_
_entity_poly.entity_id
_entity_poly.type
_entity_poly.pdbx_seq_one_letter_code
_entity_poly.pdbx_strand_id
1 'polypeptide(L)'
;MRFLLLFFAVTMNATERLPNIVLLLADDLGYGELGCQGNQEIPTPHIDSIAKNGARFTQGYVTAAFCSASRAGLLTGRYQTRFGYEFNPTGRHNEDPEAGLPLSEKTLADVLVDAGYITGIFGKWHLGGTANYNPIRRGFDEFYGFLHEGHYFVPPPYKGVTTWLRRKTLPGGGSGRWTSSDQKLIYSTHMGNTEPDYDADNPILRAGQPVEEPVYLTDAITRESISFIDRNADVPFFLYVPYNAVHSPLQGADAYMKKFNHIKDIQRRIFAAMLANMDDSVGAILEKLRSKNLEENTVIFFLSDNGGPTRELTSSNAPLRDGKGTVYEGGLRVPFLMQWKGKIPKKQTYKNPVISLDLFATSIALAKAQLKRPLDGVNLIPYLTNQNQGVPHQTLYWRLGNRRAIRHGDWKLLSNPKSGEKQTWELYHLTDDISEQKDLSSRHTDKVDELQSKWNQLNSKMISPIWLPKRK
;
A
#
# COMPACT_ATOMS: atom_id res chain seq x y z
N MET A 1 22.39 31.07 -64.22
CA MET A 1 21.30 30.27 -63.65
C MET A 1 21.75 29.75 -62.22
N ARG A 2 21.29 30.38 -61.19
CA ARG A 2 21.62 29.95 -59.78
C ARG A 2 20.48 29.07 -59.33
N PHE A 3 20.76 27.77 -59.05
CA PHE A 3 19.83 26.84 -58.43
C PHE A 3 19.77 27.10 -56.92
N LEU A 4 18.60 27.53 -56.45
CA LEU A 4 18.31 27.66 -55.02
C LEU A 4 17.87 26.28 -54.51
N LEU A 5 18.71 25.58 -53.76
CA LEU A 5 18.34 24.36 -53.04
C LEU A 5 17.55 24.74 -51.79
N LEU A 6 16.23 24.53 -51.80
CA LEU A 6 15.37 24.59 -50.63
C LEU A 6 15.57 23.32 -49.83
N PHE A 7 16.21 23.44 -48.61
CA PHE A 7 16.19 22.40 -47.59
C PHE A 7 14.84 22.41 -46.88
N PHE A 8 14.00 21.42 -47.15
CA PHE A 8 12.86 21.11 -46.32
C PHE A 8 13.36 20.44 -45.06
N ALA A 9 13.37 21.18 -43.94
CA ALA A 9 13.53 20.59 -42.60
C ALA A 9 12.26 19.82 -42.26
N VAL A 10 12.27 18.49 -42.39
CA VAL A 10 11.25 17.61 -41.82
C VAL A 10 11.41 17.67 -40.31
N THR A 11 10.60 18.48 -39.67
CA THR A 11 10.44 18.39 -38.21
C THR A 11 9.75 17.06 -37.91
N MET A 12 10.53 16.03 -37.59
CA MET A 12 9.99 14.85 -36.92
C MET A 12 9.37 15.32 -35.59
N ASN A 13 8.05 15.37 -35.55
CA ASN A 13 7.36 15.44 -34.25
C ASN A 13 7.80 14.23 -33.46
N ALA A 14 8.71 14.42 -32.49
CA ALA A 14 9.02 13.41 -31.53
C ALA A 14 7.69 13.07 -30.82
N THR A 15 7.16 11.89 -31.06
CA THR A 15 5.99 11.40 -30.33
C THR A 15 6.33 11.49 -28.84
N GLU A 16 5.56 12.28 -28.08
CA GLU A 16 5.80 12.48 -26.65
C GLU A 16 5.86 11.11 -25.97
N ARG A 17 7.01 10.78 -25.38
CA ARG A 17 7.23 9.50 -24.71
C ARG A 17 6.22 9.35 -23.58
N LEU A 18 5.53 8.21 -23.52
CA LEU A 18 4.63 7.88 -22.41
C LEU A 18 5.39 7.95 -21.07
N PRO A 19 4.78 8.47 -20.00
CA PRO A 19 5.44 8.60 -18.71
C PRO A 19 5.69 7.24 -18.08
N ASN A 20 6.81 7.08 -17.36
CA ASN A 20 7.00 5.96 -16.47
C ASN A 20 6.03 6.06 -15.30
N ILE A 21 5.69 4.92 -14.73
CA ILE A 21 4.80 4.83 -13.56
C ILE A 21 5.54 4.08 -12.45
N VAL A 22 5.69 4.71 -11.30
CA VAL A 22 6.31 4.11 -10.11
C VAL A 22 5.29 4.11 -8.98
N LEU A 23 5.02 2.93 -8.43
CA LEU A 23 4.12 2.72 -7.30
C LEU A 23 4.91 2.16 -6.13
N LEU A 24 5.08 2.97 -5.09
CA LEU A 24 5.73 2.64 -3.84
C LEU A 24 4.65 2.34 -2.79
N LEU A 25 4.55 1.11 -2.33
CA LEU A 25 3.52 0.68 -1.38
C LEU A 25 4.16 0.21 -0.08
N ALA A 26 3.91 0.94 1.02
CA ALA A 26 4.26 0.50 2.36
C ALA A 26 3.26 -0.55 2.87
N ASP A 27 3.71 -1.43 3.76
CA ASP A 27 2.89 -2.44 4.43
C ASP A 27 2.66 -2.03 5.88
N ASP A 28 1.39 -1.88 6.29
CA ASP A 28 1.01 -1.55 7.67
C ASP A 28 1.48 -0.17 8.18
N LEU A 29 1.72 0.80 7.30
CA LEU A 29 2.15 2.14 7.70
C LEU A 29 0.97 3.02 8.09
N GLY A 30 0.93 3.43 9.36
CA GLY A 30 -0.13 4.28 9.90
C GLY A 30 -0.13 5.70 9.32
N TYR A 31 -1.31 6.33 9.34
CA TYR A 31 -1.53 7.67 8.79
C TYR A 31 -0.57 8.73 9.39
N GLY A 32 -0.28 8.63 10.69
CA GLY A 32 0.52 9.61 11.43
C GLY A 32 2.05 9.38 11.37
N GLU A 33 2.56 8.50 10.52
CA GLU A 33 3.96 8.09 10.57
C GLU A 33 4.92 8.91 9.70
N LEU A 34 4.43 9.69 8.73
CA LEU A 34 5.30 10.48 7.87
C LEU A 34 5.51 11.90 8.40
N GLY A 35 6.68 12.50 8.15
CA GLY A 35 6.98 13.88 8.48
C GLY A 35 5.98 14.86 7.85
N CYS A 36 5.62 14.67 6.58
CA CYS A 36 4.60 15.47 5.89
C CYS A 36 3.18 15.28 6.45
N GLN A 37 2.92 14.25 7.25
CA GLN A 37 1.67 14.03 7.99
C GLN A 37 1.73 14.56 9.44
N GLY A 38 2.89 15.06 9.89
CA GLY A 38 3.08 15.67 11.20
C GLY A 38 3.93 14.85 12.19
N ASN A 39 4.51 13.72 11.79
CA ASN A 39 5.46 12.99 12.64
C ASN A 39 6.74 13.80 12.84
N GLN A 40 7.12 14.01 14.11
CA GLN A 40 8.35 14.70 14.48
C GLN A 40 9.41 13.75 15.07
N GLU A 41 9.03 12.51 15.36
CA GLU A 41 9.90 11.53 16.01
C GLU A 41 10.75 10.76 15.00
N ILE A 42 10.16 10.42 13.84
CA ILE A 42 10.82 9.63 12.79
C ILE A 42 10.86 10.46 11.51
N PRO A 43 12.01 11.04 11.15
CA PRO A 43 12.17 11.78 9.89
C PRO A 43 12.00 10.87 8.67
N THR A 44 11.22 11.34 7.68
CA THR A 44 11.01 10.66 6.40
C THR A 44 11.27 11.60 5.21
N PRO A 45 12.48 12.21 5.11
CA PRO A 45 12.74 13.30 4.17
C PRO A 45 12.58 12.91 2.70
N HIS A 46 12.83 11.66 2.33
CA HIS A 46 12.73 11.19 0.95
C HIS A 46 11.27 10.95 0.55
N ILE A 47 10.48 10.29 1.39
CA ILE A 47 9.04 10.13 1.17
C ILE A 47 8.35 11.49 1.19
N ASP A 48 8.69 12.38 2.13
CA ASP A 48 8.16 13.75 2.22
C ASP A 48 8.50 14.59 0.99
N SER A 49 9.60 14.28 0.29
CA SER A 49 9.97 14.96 -0.94
C SER A 49 8.96 14.72 -2.08
N ILE A 50 8.26 13.57 -2.09
CA ILE A 50 7.18 13.27 -3.03
C ILE A 50 6.03 14.27 -2.82
N ALA A 51 5.61 14.50 -1.56
CA ALA A 51 4.61 15.50 -1.23
C ALA A 51 5.07 16.93 -1.56
N LYS A 52 6.34 17.24 -1.29
CA LYS A 52 6.95 18.55 -1.59
C LYS A 52 7.01 18.86 -3.08
N ASN A 53 7.23 17.85 -3.92
CA ASN A 53 7.34 17.98 -5.37
C ASN A 53 6.02 17.72 -6.11
N GLY A 54 4.95 17.39 -5.40
CA GLY A 54 3.65 17.06 -5.92
C GLY A 54 2.53 17.33 -4.93
N ALA A 55 1.66 16.35 -4.71
CA ALA A 55 0.47 16.43 -3.87
C ALA A 55 0.52 15.47 -2.68
N ARG A 56 0.10 15.97 -1.52
CA ARG A 56 -0.28 15.20 -0.34
C ARG A 56 -1.80 15.16 -0.24
N PHE A 57 -2.37 13.98 -0.19
CA PHE A 57 -3.81 13.78 -0.02
C PHE A 57 -4.13 13.63 1.46
N THR A 58 -4.91 14.58 2.01
CA THR A 58 -5.30 14.49 3.43
C THR A 58 -6.39 13.47 3.66
N GLN A 59 -7.11 13.06 2.62
CA GLN A 59 -8.21 12.12 2.64
C GLN A 59 -7.98 11.00 1.61
N GLY A 60 -6.81 10.34 1.72
CA GLY A 60 -6.44 9.19 0.90
C GLY A 60 -6.91 7.88 1.55
N TYR A 61 -7.70 7.09 0.83
CA TYR A 61 -8.30 5.86 1.34
C TYR A 61 -7.83 4.63 0.58
N VAL A 62 -7.95 3.48 1.23
CA VAL A 62 -7.80 2.15 0.63
C VAL A 62 -9.13 1.42 0.61
N THR A 63 -9.24 0.35 -0.19
CA THR A 63 -10.51 -0.37 -0.38
C THR A 63 -10.83 -1.38 0.71
N ALA A 64 -9.83 -1.75 1.51
CA ALA A 64 -9.99 -2.67 2.64
C ALA A 64 -8.97 -2.36 3.74
N ALA A 65 -9.31 -2.69 4.98
CA ALA A 65 -8.43 -2.53 6.13
C ALA A 65 -7.45 -3.72 6.31
N PHE A 66 -7.22 -4.51 5.27
CA PHE A 66 -6.29 -5.64 5.23
C PHE A 66 -5.47 -5.66 3.95
N CYS A 67 -4.21 -6.09 4.06
CA CYS A 67 -3.20 -6.07 3.00
C CYS A 67 -3.69 -6.66 1.68
N SER A 68 -4.01 -7.96 1.64
CA SER A 68 -4.32 -8.67 0.40
C SER A 68 -5.55 -8.12 -0.30
N ALA A 69 -6.65 -7.92 0.44
CA ALA A 69 -7.89 -7.37 -0.11
C ALA A 69 -7.69 -5.94 -0.66
N SER A 70 -6.93 -5.09 0.04
CA SER A 70 -6.58 -3.75 -0.43
C SER A 70 -5.71 -3.79 -1.70
N ARG A 71 -4.70 -4.67 -1.74
CA ARG A 71 -3.84 -4.87 -2.92
C ARG A 71 -4.63 -5.37 -4.12
N ALA A 72 -5.62 -6.24 -3.91
CA ALA A 72 -6.52 -6.71 -4.96
C ALA A 72 -7.32 -5.55 -5.59
N GLY A 73 -7.88 -4.66 -4.76
CA GLY A 73 -8.55 -3.45 -5.25
C GLY A 73 -7.60 -2.53 -6.01
N LEU A 74 -6.46 -2.20 -5.41
CA LEU A 74 -5.42 -1.33 -5.98
C LEU A 74 -4.99 -1.78 -7.38
N LEU A 75 -4.65 -3.07 -7.53
CA LEU A 75 -4.12 -3.60 -8.79
C LEU A 75 -5.19 -3.91 -9.85
N THR A 76 -6.49 -3.85 -9.52
CA THR A 76 -7.58 -4.07 -10.48
C THR A 76 -8.37 -2.81 -10.81
N GLY A 77 -8.20 -1.71 -10.03
CA GLY A 77 -8.94 -0.47 -10.19
C GLY A 77 -10.44 -0.59 -9.85
N ARG A 78 -10.83 -1.67 -9.15
CA ARG A 78 -12.20 -2.02 -8.79
C ARG A 78 -12.31 -2.40 -7.33
N TYR A 79 -13.44 -2.12 -6.70
CA TYR A 79 -13.69 -2.68 -5.36
C TYR A 79 -13.55 -4.20 -5.40
N GLN A 80 -12.66 -4.74 -4.57
CA GLN A 80 -12.37 -6.17 -4.51
C GLN A 80 -13.59 -7.03 -4.14
N THR A 81 -14.59 -6.43 -3.51
CA THR A 81 -15.88 -7.07 -3.23
C THR A 81 -16.73 -7.35 -4.49
N ARG A 82 -16.44 -6.69 -5.62
CA ARG A 82 -17.09 -7.00 -6.91
C ARG A 82 -16.75 -8.38 -7.44
N PHE A 83 -15.61 -8.90 -7.06
CA PHE A 83 -15.15 -10.24 -7.43
C PHE A 83 -14.90 -11.14 -6.20
N GLY A 84 -15.46 -10.75 -5.04
CA GLY A 84 -15.52 -11.57 -3.83
C GLY A 84 -14.17 -11.74 -3.10
N TYR A 85 -13.18 -10.87 -3.30
CA TYR A 85 -11.90 -10.93 -2.62
C TYR A 85 -11.92 -10.06 -1.36
N GLU A 86 -12.23 -10.63 -0.19
CA GLU A 86 -12.43 -9.82 1.03
C GLU A 86 -11.40 -10.05 2.14
N PHE A 87 -10.68 -11.18 2.12
CA PHE A 87 -9.84 -11.60 3.23
C PHE A 87 -8.38 -11.81 2.80
N ASN A 88 -7.51 -11.92 3.80
CA ASN A 88 -6.12 -12.29 3.56
C ASN A 88 -5.97 -13.82 3.55
N PRO A 89 -5.39 -14.45 2.52
CA PRO A 89 -4.80 -15.76 2.69
C PRO A 89 -3.62 -15.66 3.66
N THR A 90 -3.50 -16.57 4.61
CA THR A 90 -2.43 -16.59 5.61
C THR A 90 -1.91 -18.00 5.85
N GLY A 91 -0.59 -18.16 6.06
CA GLY A 91 0.06 -19.44 6.19
C GLY A 91 -0.29 -20.38 5.03
N ARG A 92 -0.62 -21.64 5.29
CA ARG A 92 -0.99 -22.63 4.26
C ARG A 92 -2.19 -22.26 3.38
N HIS A 93 -2.98 -21.25 3.76
CA HIS A 93 -4.06 -20.77 2.89
C HIS A 93 -3.53 -20.04 1.66
N ASN A 94 -2.30 -19.53 1.68
CA ASN A 94 -1.65 -19.00 0.48
C ASN A 94 -1.38 -20.08 -0.59
N GLU A 95 -1.29 -21.33 -0.19
CA GLU A 95 -1.07 -22.48 -1.10
C GLU A 95 -2.40 -23.04 -1.65
N ASP A 96 -3.54 -22.52 -1.21
CA ASP A 96 -4.85 -22.93 -1.70
C ASP A 96 -5.06 -22.36 -3.12
N PRO A 97 -5.29 -23.21 -4.14
CA PRO A 97 -5.49 -22.76 -5.52
C PRO A 97 -6.75 -21.92 -5.72
N GLU A 98 -7.68 -21.92 -4.74
CA GLU A 98 -8.89 -21.08 -4.76
C GLU A 98 -8.68 -19.73 -4.05
N ALA A 99 -7.59 -19.56 -3.27
CA ALA A 99 -7.34 -18.37 -2.46
C ALA A 99 -6.33 -17.41 -3.12
N GLY A 100 -6.72 -16.79 -4.23
CA GLY A 100 -5.90 -15.81 -4.94
C GLY A 100 -6.75 -14.82 -5.72
N LEU A 101 -6.09 -13.81 -6.31
CA LEU A 101 -6.76 -12.85 -7.18
C LEU A 101 -7.37 -13.56 -8.39
N PRO A 102 -8.71 -13.55 -8.57
CA PRO A 102 -9.36 -14.27 -9.66
C PRO A 102 -8.68 -14.03 -11.01
N LEU A 103 -8.44 -15.10 -11.76
CA LEU A 103 -7.73 -15.03 -13.05
C LEU A 103 -8.52 -14.25 -14.11
N SER A 104 -9.83 -14.08 -13.91
CA SER A 104 -10.68 -13.22 -14.73
C SER A 104 -10.42 -11.72 -14.54
N GLU A 105 -9.78 -11.32 -13.41
CA GLU A 105 -9.44 -9.93 -13.15
C GLU A 105 -8.09 -9.59 -13.79
N LYS A 106 -8.07 -8.61 -14.69
CA LYS A 106 -6.83 -8.03 -15.21
C LYS A 106 -6.20 -7.10 -14.18
N THR A 107 -4.90 -7.24 -13.97
CA THR A 107 -4.10 -6.33 -13.15
C THR A 107 -3.73 -5.08 -13.92
N LEU A 108 -3.24 -4.05 -13.22
CA LEU A 108 -2.65 -2.87 -13.84
C LEU A 108 -1.47 -3.25 -14.75
N ALA A 109 -0.66 -4.23 -14.32
CA ALA A 109 0.46 -4.72 -15.12
C ALA A 109 -0.01 -5.34 -16.44
N ASP A 110 -1.04 -6.23 -16.41
CA ASP A 110 -1.62 -6.79 -17.64
C ASP A 110 -2.03 -5.71 -18.64
N VAL A 111 -2.66 -4.62 -18.16
CA VAL A 111 -3.14 -3.54 -19.04
C VAL A 111 -2.00 -2.67 -19.56
N LEU A 112 -0.97 -2.46 -18.75
CA LEU A 112 0.19 -1.64 -19.16
C LEU A 112 1.12 -2.38 -20.12
N VAL A 113 1.27 -3.71 -20.00
CA VAL A 113 1.97 -4.52 -21.02
C VAL A 113 1.27 -4.41 -22.36
N ASP A 114 -0.08 -4.52 -22.39
CA ASP A 114 -0.87 -4.32 -23.61
C ASP A 114 -0.66 -2.90 -24.23
N ALA A 115 -0.23 -1.92 -23.41
CA ALA A 115 0.09 -0.54 -23.84
C ALA A 115 1.59 -0.31 -24.14
N GLY A 116 2.42 -1.36 -24.13
CA GLY A 116 3.83 -1.31 -24.49
C GLY A 116 4.78 -0.93 -23.36
N TYR A 117 4.35 -1.05 -22.10
CA TYR A 117 5.22 -0.89 -20.93
C TYR A 117 5.97 -2.17 -20.61
N ILE A 118 7.21 -2.03 -20.14
CA ILE A 118 7.92 -3.08 -19.42
C ILE A 118 7.50 -2.98 -17.93
N THR A 119 7.20 -4.12 -17.30
CA THR A 119 6.61 -4.15 -15.97
C THR A 119 7.47 -4.92 -14.98
N GLY A 120 7.72 -4.35 -13.80
CA GLY A 120 8.49 -4.99 -12.74
C GLY A 120 7.80 -4.86 -11.38
N ILE A 121 7.86 -5.95 -10.59
CA ILE A 121 7.43 -5.96 -9.20
C ILE A 121 8.58 -6.46 -8.31
N PHE A 122 8.90 -5.68 -7.28
CA PHE A 122 9.99 -6.01 -6.34
C PHE A 122 9.48 -5.87 -4.90
N GLY A 123 9.19 -7.01 -4.24
CA GLY A 123 8.69 -7.09 -2.89
C GLY A 123 7.53 -8.06 -2.69
N LYS A 124 6.58 -7.70 -1.82
CA LYS A 124 5.45 -8.53 -1.39
C LYS A 124 4.33 -8.58 -2.42
N TRP A 125 3.93 -9.80 -2.83
CA TRP A 125 2.77 -10.01 -3.69
C TRP A 125 1.46 -10.08 -2.92
N HIS A 126 1.26 -11.14 -2.13
CA HIS A 126 0.11 -11.42 -1.27
C HIS A 126 -1.25 -11.48 -2.00
N LEU A 127 -1.27 -11.98 -3.23
CA LEU A 127 -2.51 -12.17 -4.02
C LEU A 127 -2.67 -13.61 -4.54
N GLY A 128 -2.20 -14.57 -3.73
CA GLY A 128 -2.17 -16.00 -4.00
C GLY A 128 -0.74 -16.53 -4.16
N GLY A 129 -0.45 -17.66 -3.50
CA GLY A 129 0.90 -18.25 -3.43
C GLY A 129 1.13 -19.36 -4.44
N THR A 130 0.09 -19.82 -5.17
CA THR A 130 0.24 -20.88 -6.16
C THR A 130 0.70 -20.37 -7.53
N ALA A 131 1.18 -21.28 -8.37
CA ALA A 131 1.77 -20.96 -9.67
C ALA A 131 0.87 -20.10 -10.59
N ASN A 132 -0.47 -20.28 -10.51
CA ASN A 132 -1.41 -19.51 -11.33
C ASN A 132 -1.48 -18.03 -10.94
N TYR A 133 -1.17 -17.71 -9.69
CA TYR A 133 -1.20 -16.36 -9.15
C TYR A 133 0.18 -15.68 -9.13
N ASN A 134 1.23 -16.38 -9.56
CA ASN A 134 2.58 -15.80 -9.60
C ASN A 134 2.58 -14.49 -10.41
N PRO A 135 3.22 -13.41 -9.94
CA PRO A 135 3.26 -12.11 -10.62
C PRO A 135 3.62 -12.18 -12.11
N ILE A 136 4.52 -13.07 -12.51
CA ILE A 136 4.91 -13.27 -13.91
C ILE A 136 3.73 -13.71 -14.79
N ARG A 137 2.73 -14.39 -14.21
CA ARG A 137 1.48 -14.76 -14.91
C ARG A 137 0.36 -13.72 -14.76
N ARG A 138 0.67 -12.62 -14.10
CA ARG A 138 -0.27 -11.55 -13.79
C ARG A 138 0.21 -10.21 -14.34
N GLY A 139 0.89 -10.26 -15.51
CA GLY A 139 1.31 -9.11 -16.29
C GLY A 139 2.64 -8.49 -15.90
N PHE A 140 3.41 -9.07 -14.97
CA PHE A 140 4.75 -8.57 -14.66
C PHE A 140 5.82 -9.33 -15.46
N ASP A 141 6.68 -8.58 -16.17
CA ASP A 141 7.82 -9.13 -16.91
C ASP A 141 8.94 -9.55 -15.98
N GLU A 142 9.14 -8.82 -14.86
CA GLU A 142 10.15 -9.12 -13.86
C GLU A 142 9.53 -9.19 -12.45
N PHE A 143 9.96 -10.21 -11.69
CA PHE A 143 9.57 -10.39 -10.29
C PHE A 143 10.75 -10.79 -9.42
N TYR A 144 10.92 -10.06 -8.32
CA TYR A 144 11.75 -10.44 -7.19
C TYR A 144 11.01 -10.15 -5.88
N GLY A 145 10.91 -11.13 -4.98
CA GLY A 145 10.21 -10.96 -3.72
C GLY A 145 9.56 -12.26 -3.24
N PHE A 146 8.46 -12.15 -2.53
CA PHE A 146 7.78 -13.30 -1.92
C PHE A 146 6.26 -13.22 -2.14
N LEU A 147 5.57 -14.38 -1.97
CA LEU A 147 4.17 -14.52 -2.38
C LEU A 147 3.16 -14.37 -1.23
N HIS A 148 3.55 -14.62 0.02
CA HIS A 148 2.64 -14.72 1.17
C HIS A 148 2.47 -13.38 1.91
N GLU A 149 1.84 -13.44 3.13
CA GLU A 149 1.46 -12.27 3.92
C GLU A 149 2.62 -11.46 4.50
N GLY A 150 3.80 -12.06 4.66
CA GLY A 150 5.01 -11.43 5.21
C GLY A 150 6.24 -12.29 4.98
N HIS A 151 7.40 -11.74 5.32
CA HIS A 151 8.69 -12.41 5.28
C HIS A 151 9.63 -11.83 6.33
N TYR A 152 10.62 -12.58 6.79
CA TYR A 152 11.71 -12.02 7.59
C TYR A 152 12.50 -11.01 6.75
N PHE A 153 12.96 -9.91 7.38
CA PHE A 153 13.91 -8.98 6.74
C PHE A 153 15.33 -9.55 6.74
N VAL A 154 15.66 -10.30 7.80
CA VAL A 154 16.83 -11.16 7.90
C VAL A 154 16.38 -12.46 8.55
N PRO A 155 16.53 -13.62 7.90
CA PRO A 155 16.14 -14.90 8.47
C PRO A 155 17.01 -15.28 9.68
N PRO A 156 16.59 -16.26 10.49
CA PRO A 156 17.42 -16.77 11.60
C PRO A 156 18.85 -17.12 11.12
N PRO A 157 19.89 -16.84 11.90
CA PRO A 157 19.90 -16.36 13.29
C PRO A 157 19.86 -14.82 13.46
N TYR A 158 19.22 -14.06 12.58
CA TYR A 158 18.95 -12.60 12.68
C TYR A 158 20.22 -11.73 12.80
N LYS A 159 21.24 -12.00 12.00
CA LYS A 159 22.52 -11.28 12.05
C LYS A 159 22.37 -9.81 11.62
N GLY A 160 22.96 -8.89 12.41
CA GLY A 160 23.00 -7.47 12.09
C GLY A 160 21.70 -6.71 12.30
N VAL A 161 20.73 -7.31 12.98
CA VAL A 161 19.44 -6.71 13.30
C VAL A 161 19.07 -6.89 14.77
N THR A 162 18.25 -5.97 15.28
CA THR A 162 17.53 -6.17 16.54
C THR A 162 16.12 -6.62 16.19
N THR A 163 15.73 -7.80 16.69
CA THR A 163 14.51 -8.51 16.31
C THR A 163 13.51 -8.56 17.45
N TRP A 164 12.26 -8.18 17.19
CA TRP A 164 11.13 -8.35 18.09
C TRP A 164 10.14 -9.35 17.51
N LEU A 165 9.88 -10.44 18.25
CA LEU A 165 8.94 -11.49 17.86
C LEU A 165 7.85 -11.67 18.93
N ARG A 166 6.64 -11.84 18.47
CA ARG A 166 5.52 -12.26 19.32
C ARG A 166 5.69 -13.72 19.71
N ARG A 167 5.32 -14.04 20.95
CA ARG A 167 5.25 -15.41 21.47
C ARG A 167 3.99 -15.56 22.32
N LYS A 168 3.38 -16.74 22.30
CA LYS A 168 2.27 -17.07 23.19
C LYS A 168 2.77 -17.23 24.64
N THR A 169 3.97 -17.81 24.78
CA THR A 169 4.66 -18.01 26.06
C THR A 169 6.14 -17.67 25.91
N LEU A 170 6.77 -17.19 26.96
CA LEU A 170 8.21 -16.88 26.97
C LEU A 170 9.06 -18.15 27.16
N PRO A 171 10.37 -18.13 26.80
CA PRO A 171 11.32 -19.12 27.25
C PRO A 171 11.30 -19.22 28.79
N GLY A 172 11.10 -20.43 29.31
CA GLY A 172 10.94 -20.64 30.80
C GLY A 172 9.51 -20.43 31.28
N GLY A 173 8.53 -20.12 30.41
CA GLY A 173 7.12 -19.94 30.79
C GLY A 173 6.77 -18.48 31.11
N GLY A 174 5.49 -18.25 31.45
CA GLY A 174 4.98 -16.95 31.88
C GLY A 174 4.65 -15.99 30.73
N SER A 175 4.39 -14.73 31.10
CA SER A 175 4.01 -13.64 30.17
C SER A 175 4.90 -12.40 30.40
N GLY A 176 4.88 -11.47 29.46
CA GLY A 176 5.66 -10.23 29.50
C GLY A 176 6.67 -10.14 28.35
N ARG A 177 7.90 -9.78 28.67
CA ARG A 177 9.00 -9.61 27.72
C ARG A 177 10.22 -10.42 28.18
N TRP A 178 10.87 -11.08 27.23
CA TRP A 178 12.17 -11.74 27.41
C TRP A 178 13.16 -11.16 26.40
N THR A 179 14.41 -11.01 26.80
CA THR A 179 15.46 -10.45 25.94
C THR A 179 16.70 -11.32 26.03
N SER A 180 17.34 -11.62 24.91
CA SER A 180 18.62 -12.33 24.85
C SER A 180 19.73 -11.54 25.54
N SER A 181 20.82 -12.24 25.93
CA SER A 181 21.96 -11.63 26.65
C SER A 181 22.64 -10.49 25.86
N ASP A 182 22.67 -10.60 24.52
CA ASP A 182 23.20 -9.57 23.61
C ASP A 182 22.19 -8.46 23.27
N GLN A 183 20.97 -8.52 23.81
CA GLN A 183 19.87 -7.59 23.60
C GLN A 183 19.38 -7.48 22.13
N LYS A 184 19.70 -8.47 21.30
CA LYS A 184 19.32 -8.47 19.87
C LYS A 184 18.04 -9.20 19.56
N LEU A 185 17.61 -10.15 20.39
CA LEU A 185 16.36 -10.89 20.24
C LEU A 185 15.43 -10.64 21.40
N ILE A 186 14.26 -10.12 21.09
CA ILE A 186 13.21 -9.80 22.07
C ILE A 186 11.96 -10.62 21.75
N TYR A 187 11.47 -11.37 22.75
CA TYR A 187 10.17 -12.02 22.72
C TYR A 187 9.16 -11.26 23.56
N SER A 188 7.92 -11.18 23.08
CA SER A 188 6.83 -10.52 23.81
C SER A 188 5.53 -11.28 23.69
N THR A 189 4.79 -11.38 24.82
CA THR A 189 3.47 -12.02 24.86
C THR A 189 2.31 -11.03 24.78
N HIS A 190 2.56 -9.73 24.49
CA HIS A 190 1.55 -8.65 24.55
C HIS A 190 0.35 -8.86 23.60
N MET A 191 0.52 -9.63 22.52
CA MET A 191 -0.55 -9.96 21.57
C MET A 191 -1.22 -11.31 21.86
N GLY A 192 -0.65 -12.15 22.76
CA GLY A 192 -1.19 -13.46 23.11
C GLY A 192 -1.09 -14.52 22.01
N ASN A 193 -0.35 -14.25 20.93
CA ASN A 193 -0.09 -15.17 19.82
C ASN A 193 1.42 -15.31 19.54
N THR A 194 1.77 -16.31 18.75
CA THR A 194 3.15 -16.50 18.29
C THR A 194 3.30 -15.91 16.90
N GLU A 195 4.47 -15.30 16.63
CA GLU A 195 4.85 -14.87 15.29
C GLU A 195 4.79 -16.05 14.32
N PRO A 196 4.17 -15.90 13.14
CA PRO A 196 4.25 -16.93 12.10
C PRO A 196 5.71 -17.24 11.73
N ASP A 197 5.95 -18.43 11.23
CA ASP A 197 7.18 -18.73 10.53
C ASP A 197 7.02 -18.25 9.08
N TYR A 198 7.52 -17.04 8.84
CA TYR A 198 7.31 -16.37 7.56
C TYR A 198 8.10 -16.95 6.39
N ASP A 199 9.16 -17.73 6.67
CA ASP A 199 9.97 -18.36 5.63
C ASP A 199 9.43 -19.75 5.24
N ALA A 200 8.57 -20.35 6.08
CA ALA A 200 7.99 -21.65 5.81
C ALA A 200 7.15 -21.60 4.52
N ASP A 201 7.53 -22.39 3.55
CA ASP A 201 6.88 -22.49 2.23
C ASP A 201 6.73 -21.13 1.48
N ASN A 202 7.58 -20.15 1.82
CA ASN A 202 7.53 -18.80 1.27
C ASN A 202 8.94 -18.23 0.95
N PRO A 203 9.69 -18.86 0.04
CA PRO A 203 11.03 -18.41 -0.29
C PRO A 203 11.02 -17.05 -0.99
N ILE A 204 12.15 -16.33 -0.94
CA ILE A 204 12.40 -15.24 -1.87
C ILE A 204 12.55 -15.82 -3.28
N LEU A 205 11.80 -15.27 -4.22
CA LEU A 205 11.79 -15.69 -5.61
C LEU A 205 12.42 -14.65 -6.52
N ARG A 206 13.19 -15.11 -7.51
CA ARG A 206 13.60 -14.31 -8.67
C ARG A 206 13.10 -15.01 -9.92
N ALA A 207 12.28 -14.34 -10.73
CA ALA A 207 11.68 -14.90 -11.93
C ALA A 207 11.01 -16.29 -11.68
N GLY A 208 10.36 -16.43 -10.52
CA GLY A 208 9.67 -17.66 -10.12
C GLY A 208 10.56 -18.78 -9.56
N GLN A 209 11.88 -18.58 -9.43
CA GLN A 209 12.81 -19.54 -8.84
C GLN A 209 13.27 -19.08 -7.45
N PRO A 210 13.31 -19.96 -6.44
CA PRO A 210 13.85 -19.65 -5.12
C PRO A 210 15.31 -19.19 -5.19
N VAL A 211 15.63 -18.14 -4.43
CA VAL A 211 16.99 -17.61 -4.26
C VAL A 211 17.28 -17.33 -2.80
N GLU A 212 18.54 -17.51 -2.39
CA GLU A 212 19.02 -17.04 -1.10
C GLU A 212 19.27 -15.54 -1.15
N GLU A 213 18.79 -14.83 -0.12
CA GLU A 213 19.03 -13.39 0.01
C GLU A 213 19.80 -13.10 1.30
N PRO A 214 21.11 -12.78 1.21
CA PRO A 214 21.95 -12.54 2.38
C PRO A 214 21.83 -11.11 2.93
N VAL A 215 21.20 -10.20 2.20
CA VAL A 215 21.05 -8.78 2.58
C VAL A 215 19.71 -8.53 3.25
N TYR A 216 19.62 -7.46 4.01
CA TYR A 216 18.34 -6.99 4.59
C TYR A 216 17.30 -6.77 3.48
N LEU A 217 16.12 -7.34 3.63
CA LEU A 217 15.14 -7.47 2.54
C LEU A 217 14.75 -6.14 1.88
N THR A 218 14.62 -5.04 2.64
CA THR A 218 14.34 -3.72 2.05
C THR A 218 15.50 -3.25 1.16
N ASP A 219 16.74 -3.51 1.54
CA ASP A 219 17.91 -3.15 0.74
C ASP A 219 18.00 -3.99 -0.54
N ALA A 220 17.63 -5.29 -0.45
CA ALA A 220 17.53 -6.16 -1.60
C ALA A 220 16.44 -5.70 -2.59
N ILE A 221 15.25 -5.36 -2.10
CA ILE A 221 14.17 -4.78 -2.90
C ILE A 221 14.63 -3.48 -3.59
N THR A 222 15.38 -2.63 -2.88
CA THR A 222 15.95 -1.39 -3.42
C THR A 222 16.93 -1.69 -4.55
N ARG A 223 17.86 -2.62 -4.35
CA ARG A 223 18.85 -3.06 -5.34
C ARG A 223 18.18 -3.50 -6.64
N GLU A 224 17.17 -4.36 -6.53
CA GLU A 224 16.43 -4.88 -7.71
C GLU A 224 15.66 -3.77 -8.42
N SER A 225 15.00 -2.88 -7.67
CA SER A 225 14.26 -1.74 -8.23
C SER A 225 15.17 -0.79 -9.00
N ILE A 226 16.34 -0.46 -8.45
CA ILE A 226 17.35 0.40 -9.10
C ILE A 226 17.89 -0.27 -10.37
N SER A 227 18.18 -1.57 -10.30
CA SER A 227 18.65 -2.35 -11.44
C SER A 227 17.62 -2.43 -12.57
N PHE A 228 16.32 -2.56 -12.22
CA PHE A 228 15.22 -2.51 -13.18
C PHE A 228 15.16 -1.16 -13.90
N ILE A 229 15.23 -0.04 -13.18
CA ILE A 229 15.26 1.31 -13.78
C ILE A 229 16.44 1.46 -14.73
N ASP A 230 17.62 0.94 -14.35
CA ASP A 230 18.83 0.99 -15.17
C ASP A 230 18.67 0.30 -16.52
N ARG A 231 18.09 -0.91 -16.50
CA ARG A 231 17.91 -1.72 -17.72
C ARG A 231 16.81 -1.17 -18.65
N ASN A 232 15.83 -0.46 -18.09
CA ASN A 232 14.64 -0.03 -18.81
C ASN A 232 14.57 1.50 -19.01
N ALA A 233 15.70 2.20 -18.86
CA ALA A 233 15.75 3.67 -18.93
C ALA A 233 15.23 4.25 -20.26
N ASP A 234 15.31 3.52 -21.36
CA ASP A 234 14.98 3.99 -22.70
C ASP A 234 13.54 3.67 -23.15
N VAL A 235 12.79 2.91 -22.35
CA VAL A 235 11.39 2.51 -22.65
C VAL A 235 10.45 2.91 -21.51
N PRO A 236 9.14 3.12 -21.77
CA PRO A 236 8.20 3.36 -20.68
C PRO A 236 8.08 2.11 -19.80
N PHE A 237 8.10 2.29 -18.48
CA PHE A 237 8.00 1.18 -17.54
C PHE A 237 6.98 1.44 -16.43
N PHE A 238 6.45 0.34 -15.89
CA PHE A 238 5.71 0.30 -14.64
C PHE A 238 6.54 -0.44 -13.59
N LEU A 239 6.96 0.28 -12.57
CA LEU A 239 7.69 -0.25 -11.41
C LEU A 239 6.78 -0.26 -10.19
N TYR A 240 6.42 -1.45 -9.71
CA TYR A 240 5.69 -1.65 -8.47
C TYR A 240 6.63 -2.15 -7.37
N VAL A 241 6.77 -1.37 -6.30
CA VAL A 241 7.63 -1.68 -5.15
C VAL A 241 6.76 -1.83 -3.91
N PRO A 242 6.14 -3.01 -3.71
CA PRO A 242 5.38 -3.32 -2.51
C PRO A 242 6.35 -3.79 -1.42
N TYR A 243 6.79 -2.86 -0.58
CA TYR A 243 7.67 -3.15 0.53
C TYR A 243 7.05 -4.16 1.51
N ASN A 244 7.88 -4.96 2.19
CA ASN A 244 7.51 -5.67 3.41
C ASN A 244 7.52 -4.72 4.62
N ALA A 245 8.25 -3.63 4.56
CA ALA A 245 8.33 -2.61 5.60
C ALA A 245 7.03 -1.78 5.65
N VAL A 246 6.48 -1.57 6.83
CA VAL A 246 7.01 -1.79 8.18
C VAL A 246 6.30 -2.96 8.90
N HIS A 247 5.83 -3.96 8.16
CA HIS A 247 5.09 -5.13 8.66
C HIS A 247 5.94 -5.98 9.63
N SER A 248 5.28 -6.77 10.47
CA SER A 248 5.95 -7.77 11.32
C SER A 248 6.64 -8.89 10.47
N PRO A 249 7.71 -9.51 11.00
CA PRO A 249 8.33 -9.28 12.30
C PRO A 249 9.09 -7.96 12.32
N LEU A 250 9.16 -7.32 13.49
CA LEU A 250 9.95 -6.10 13.61
C LEU A 250 11.44 -6.46 13.69
N GLN A 251 12.22 -6.01 12.69
CA GLN A 251 13.65 -6.26 12.58
C GLN A 251 14.38 -4.98 12.15
N GLY A 252 14.92 -4.24 13.11
CA GLY A 252 15.66 -3.02 12.86
C GLY A 252 17.13 -3.30 12.57
N ALA A 253 17.62 -2.91 11.40
CA ALA A 253 19.03 -3.02 11.05
C ALA A 253 19.90 -2.15 11.98
N ASP A 254 21.04 -2.67 12.44
CA ASP A 254 21.89 -2.06 13.46
C ASP A 254 22.33 -0.64 13.11
N ALA A 255 22.59 -0.37 11.83
CA ALA A 255 22.96 0.96 11.37
C ALA A 255 21.86 2.00 11.62
N TYR A 256 20.59 1.60 11.47
CA TYR A 256 19.44 2.46 11.72
C TYR A 256 19.05 2.49 13.20
N MET A 257 19.19 1.39 13.92
CA MET A 257 18.93 1.36 15.37
C MET A 257 19.73 2.42 16.13
N LYS A 258 20.97 2.69 15.70
CA LYS A 258 21.84 3.73 16.30
C LYS A 258 21.29 5.14 16.12
N LYS A 259 20.58 5.44 14.99
CA LYS A 259 19.99 6.75 14.72
C LYS A 259 18.90 7.09 15.74
N PHE A 260 18.24 6.09 16.34
CA PHE A 260 17.07 6.24 17.22
C PHE A 260 17.34 5.85 18.68
N ASN A 261 18.56 5.95 19.16
CA ASN A 261 18.91 5.63 20.57
C ASN A 261 18.17 6.47 21.61
N HIS A 262 17.65 7.63 21.21
CA HIS A 262 16.83 8.50 22.05
C HIS A 262 15.43 7.94 22.32
N ILE A 263 14.91 7.06 21.45
CA ILE A 263 13.61 6.39 21.64
C ILE A 263 13.79 5.27 22.68
N LYS A 264 13.16 5.43 23.84
CA LYS A 264 13.32 4.48 24.98
C LYS A 264 12.59 3.17 24.77
N ASP A 265 11.39 3.21 24.18
CA ASP A 265 10.67 1.98 23.87
C ASP A 265 11.36 1.24 22.73
N ILE A 266 11.81 0.01 23.03
CA ILE A 266 12.61 -0.76 22.08
C ILE A 266 11.79 -1.21 20.87
N GLN A 267 10.50 -1.48 21.02
CA GLN A 267 9.64 -1.85 19.91
C GLN A 267 9.46 -0.67 18.96
N ARG A 268 9.20 0.52 19.50
CA ARG A 268 9.11 1.76 18.72
C ARG A 268 10.43 2.12 18.04
N ARG A 269 11.56 1.90 18.72
CA ARG A 269 12.88 2.11 18.13
C ARG A 269 13.16 1.20 16.94
N ILE A 270 12.77 -0.09 17.02
CA ILE A 270 12.91 -1.02 15.91
C ILE A 270 12.03 -0.57 14.75
N PHE A 271 10.78 -0.21 15.01
CA PHE A 271 9.88 0.33 14.00
C PHE A 271 10.46 1.59 13.31
N ALA A 272 10.99 2.53 14.09
CA ALA A 272 11.62 3.75 13.57
C ALA A 272 12.83 3.42 12.67
N ALA A 273 13.63 2.44 13.04
CA ALA A 273 14.76 1.98 12.24
C ALA A 273 14.30 1.37 10.90
N MET A 274 13.22 0.59 10.91
CA MET A 274 12.63 0.01 9.69
C MET A 274 12.04 1.08 8.77
N LEU A 275 11.32 2.05 9.31
CA LEU A 275 10.75 3.16 8.55
C LEU A 275 11.83 4.03 7.93
N ALA A 276 12.89 4.36 8.67
CA ALA A 276 14.01 5.13 8.14
C ALA A 276 14.79 4.39 7.05
N ASN A 277 14.94 3.06 7.15
CA ASN A 277 15.52 2.26 6.07
C ASN A 277 14.64 2.27 4.82
N MET A 278 13.32 2.19 4.96
CA MET A 278 12.39 2.32 3.83
C MET A 278 12.43 3.72 3.21
N ASP A 279 12.57 4.77 4.01
CA ASP A 279 12.71 6.14 3.50
C ASP A 279 13.99 6.30 2.67
N ASP A 280 15.13 5.78 3.17
CA ASP A 280 16.40 5.78 2.42
C ASP A 280 16.28 4.97 1.11
N SER A 281 15.52 3.86 1.11
CA SER A 281 15.20 3.08 -0.09
C SER A 281 14.43 3.90 -1.13
N VAL A 282 13.39 4.61 -0.69
CA VAL A 282 12.63 5.53 -1.56
C VAL A 282 13.57 6.60 -2.12
N GLY A 283 14.45 7.16 -1.26
CA GLY A 283 15.48 8.13 -1.67
C GLY A 283 16.37 7.61 -2.78
N ALA A 284 16.85 6.38 -2.67
CA ALA A 284 17.71 5.73 -3.66
C ALA A 284 17.00 5.51 -5.01
N ILE A 285 15.70 5.12 -5.00
CA ILE A 285 14.89 4.99 -6.22
C ILE A 285 14.70 6.36 -6.89
N LEU A 286 14.34 7.39 -6.12
CA LEU A 286 14.20 8.75 -6.63
C LEU A 286 15.51 9.29 -7.22
N GLU A 287 16.64 9.03 -6.56
CA GLU A 287 17.96 9.42 -7.07
C GLU A 287 18.32 8.70 -8.37
N LYS A 288 18.00 7.40 -8.48
CA LYS A 288 18.19 6.66 -9.73
C LYS A 288 17.40 7.27 -10.88
N LEU A 289 16.13 7.64 -10.65
CA LEU A 289 15.32 8.33 -11.67
C LEU A 289 15.93 9.68 -12.08
N ARG A 290 16.48 10.45 -11.13
CA ARG A 290 17.18 11.72 -11.41
C ARG A 290 18.45 11.50 -12.21
N SER A 291 19.30 10.56 -11.79
CA SER A 291 20.57 10.26 -12.47
C SER A 291 20.40 9.79 -13.91
N LYS A 292 19.22 9.25 -14.24
CA LYS A 292 18.82 8.83 -15.59
C LYS A 292 18.02 9.91 -16.35
N ASN A 293 17.80 11.08 -15.78
CA ASN A 293 16.94 12.15 -16.35
C ASN A 293 15.51 11.69 -16.62
N LEU A 294 14.97 10.77 -15.80
CA LEU A 294 13.63 10.18 -15.96
C LEU A 294 12.60 10.82 -15.04
N GLU A 295 13.00 11.51 -13.97
CA GLU A 295 12.10 11.94 -12.89
C GLU A 295 10.96 12.87 -13.40
N GLU A 296 11.24 13.75 -14.37
CA GLU A 296 10.22 14.65 -14.94
C GLU A 296 9.18 13.92 -15.78
N ASN A 297 9.58 12.81 -16.42
CA ASN A 297 8.65 11.95 -17.18
C ASN A 297 8.24 10.70 -16.39
N THR A 298 8.16 10.79 -15.06
CA THR A 298 7.75 9.70 -14.19
C THR A 298 6.67 10.17 -13.21
N VAL A 299 5.55 9.46 -13.21
CA VAL A 299 4.52 9.59 -12.18
C VAL A 299 4.88 8.66 -11.02
N ILE A 300 4.92 9.19 -9.81
CA ILE A 300 5.29 8.46 -8.60
C ILE A 300 4.13 8.52 -7.62
N PHE A 301 3.66 7.36 -7.18
CA PHE A 301 2.70 7.21 -6.09
C PHE A 301 3.37 6.59 -4.88
N PHE A 302 3.03 7.08 -3.70
CA PHE A 302 3.38 6.47 -2.42
C PHE A 302 2.14 6.39 -1.55
N LEU A 303 1.85 5.19 -1.01
CA LEU A 303 0.78 4.99 -0.03
C LEU A 303 1.05 3.76 0.84
N SER A 304 0.25 3.57 1.90
CA SER A 304 0.16 2.30 2.63
C SER A 304 -0.98 1.44 2.09
N ASP A 305 -0.87 0.13 2.22
CA ASP A 305 -1.93 -0.80 1.80
C ASP A 305 -3.12 -0.86 2.77
N ASN A 306 -2.92 -0.56 4.04
CA ASN A 306 -3.95 -0.37 5.08
C ASN A 306 -3.39 0.47 6.23
N GLY A 307 -4.24 0.85 7.16
CA GLY A 307 -3.81 1.54 8.37
C GLY A 307 -2.94 0.69 9.27
N GLY A 308 -2.11 1.33 10.09
CA GLY A 308 -1.16 0.68 10.96
C GLY A 308 -1.82 -0.11 12.11
N PRO A 309 -1.34 -1.32 12.44
CA PRO A 309 -1.75 -2.04 13.65
C PRO A 309 -0.95 -1.53 14.86
N THR A 310 -1.38 -0.42 15.46
CA THR A 310 -0.63 0.30 16.51
C THR A 310 -0.21 -0.61 17.67
N ARG A 311 -1.11 -1.48 18.13
CA ARG A 311 -0.79 -2.40 19.23
C ARG A 311 0.29 -3.42 18.87
N GLU A 312 0.32 -3.86 17.63
CA GLU A 312 1.26 -4.88 17.15
C GLU A 312 2.63 -4.31 16.83
N LEU A 313 2.65 -3.16 16.12
CA LEU A 313 3.87 -2.60 15.51
C LEU A 313 4.29 -1.26 16.09
N THR A 314 3.48 -0.61 16.94
CA THR A 314 3.60 0.82 17.30
C THR A 314 3.31 1.80 16.15
N SER A 315 2.84 1.32 15.01
CA SER A 315 2.48 2.12 13.84
C SER A 315 1.28 3.03 14.14
N SER A 316 1.49 4.35 14.15
CA SER A 316 0.51 5.34 14.60
C SER A 316 -0.43 5.78 13.49
N ASN A 317 -1.74 5.72 13.76
CA ASN A 317 -2.75 6.30 12.88
C ASN A 317 -3.22 7.69 13.33
N ALA A 318 -2.61 8.27 14.35
CA ALA A 318 -3.04 9.56 14.89
C ALA A 318 -3.22 10.63 13.78
N PRO A 319 -4.27 11.46 13.87
CA PRO A 319 -5.30 11.54 14.91
C PRO A 319 -6.50 10.59 14.70
N LEU A 320 -6.43 9.65 13.76
CA LEU A 320 -7.50 8.76 13.34
C LEU A 320 -7.73 7.65 14.37
N ARG A 321 -8.99 7.22 14.47
CA ARG A 321 -9.38 6.15 15.40
C ARG A 321 -8.97 4.78 14.88
N ASP A 322 -8.43 3.93 15.80
CA ASP A 322 -8.14 2.51 15.58
C ASP A 322 -7.10 2.27 14.44
N GLY A 323 -7.18 1.16 13.71
CA GLY A 323 -6.20 0.80 12.69
C GLY A 323 -6.58 -0.46 11.92
N LYS A 324 -5.56 -1.17 11.45
CA LYS A 324 -5.67 -2.41 10.65
C LYS A 324 -6.79 -3.32 11.14
N GLY A 325 -7.59 -3.82 10.21
CA GLY A 325 -8.68 -4.75 10.50
C GLY A 325 -9.98 -4.09 10.93
N THR A 326 -10.06 -2.75 11.04
CA THR A 326 -11.28 -2.03 11.39
C THR A 326 -11.73 -1.09 10.27
N VAL A 327 -13.02 -0.75 10.25
CA VAL A 327 -13.57 0.19 9.26
C VAL A 327 -13.65 1.64 9.79
N TYR A 328 -13.00 1.93 10.92
CA TYR A 328 -12.74 3.30 11.37
C TYR A 328 -11.71 3.99 10.45
N GLU A 329 -11.60 5.31 10.57
CA GLU A 329 -10.68 6.09 9.73
C GLU A 329 -9.25 5.54 9.78
N GLY A 330 -8.74 5.17 10.97
CA GLY A 330 -7.38 4.64 11.12
C GLY A 330 -7.11 3.31 10.43
N GLY A 331 -8.16 2.53 10.07
CA GLY A 331 -7.99 1.31 9.29
C GLY A 331 -8.01 1.53 7.77
N LEU A 332 -8.65 2.61 7.32
CA LEU A 332 -8.98 2.85 5.91
C LEU A 332 -8.28 4.06 5.29
N ARG A 333 -7.97 5.09 6.08
CA ARG A 333 -7.32 6.32 5.64
C ARG A 333 -5.83 6.23 5.94
N VAL A 334 -5.03 6.37 4.89
CA VAL A 334 -3.60 6.07 4.90
C VAL A 334 -2.77 7.26 4.38
N PRO A 335 -1.45 7.29 4.63
CA PRO A 335 -0.57 8.19 3.89
C PRO A 335 -0.73 7.95 2.39
N PHE A 336 -0.97 9.03 1.64
CA PHE A 336 -1.18 8.95 0.20
C PHE A 336 -0.57 10.19 -0.46
N LEU A 337 0.43 9.96 -1.32
CA LEU A 337 1.22 11.00 -1.98
C LEU A 337 1.31 10.71 -3.48
N MET A 338 1.41 11.76 -4.27
CA MET A 338 1.63 11.67 -5.71
C MET A 338 2.56 12.77 -6.19
N GLN A 339 3.54 12.43 -7.04
CA GLN A 339 4.41 13.37 -7.72
C GLN A 339 4.36 13.14 -9.23
N TRP A 340 4.29 14.24 -9.99
CA TRP A 340 4.64 14.27 -11.40
C TRP A 340 5.22 15.66 -11.69
N LYS A 341 6.53 15.75 -11.70
CA LYS A 341 7.24 17.03 -11.81
C LYS A 341 6.89 17.77 -13.10
N GLY A 342 6.62 19.07 -12.95
CA GLY A 342 6.27 19.94 -14.06
C GLY A 342 4.87 19.73 -14.66
N LYS A 343 4.12 18.70 -14.21
CA LYS A 343 2.77 18.39 -14.72
C LYS A 343 1.68 18.62 -13.67
N ILE A 344 1.95 18.36 -12.38
CA ILE A 344 1.06 18.71 -11.26
C ILE A 344 1.71 19.77 -10.36
N PRO A 345 0.93 20.63 -9.68
CA PRO A 345 1.47 21.65 -8.77
C PRO A 345 2.30 21.05 -7.63
N LYS A 346 3.39 21.72 -7.28
CA LYS A 346 4.23 21.36 -6.12
C LYS A 346 3.56 21.78 -4.82
N LYS A 347 3.85 21.07 -3.71
CA LYS A 347 3.39 21.37 -2.34
C LYS A 347 1.87 21.45 -2.23
N GLN A 348 1.14 20.74 -3.09
CA GLN A 348 -0.31 20.75 -3.06
C GLN A 348 -0.81 19.91 -1.87
N THR A 349 -1.71 20.49 -1.07
CA THR A 349 -2.49 19.73 -0.09
C THR A 349 -3.89 19.52 -0.66
N TYR A 350 -4.15 18.32 -1.15
CA TYR A 350 -5.44 17.97 -1.74
C TYR A 350 -6.39 17.44 -0.66
N LYS A 351 -7.56 18.07 -0.52
CA LYS A 351 -8.46 17.87 0.62
C LYS A 351 -9.70 17.03 0.31
N ASN A 352 -9.99 16.74 -0.97
CA ASN A 352 -11.13 15.91 -1.32
C ASN A 352 -10.77 14.41 -1.22
N PRO A 353 -11.77 13.54 -0.97
CA PRO A 353 -11.55 12.10 -0.89
C PRO A 353 -11.01 11.52 -2.20
N VAL A 354 -9.94 10.72 -2.07
CA VAL A 354 -9.38 9.86 -3.12
C VAL A 354 -9.24 8.45 -2.58
N ILE A 355 -9.16 7.46 -3.45
CA ILE A 355 -9.04 6.05 -3.07
C ILE A 355 -7.96 5.35 -3.91
N SER A 356 -7.37 4.30 -3.39
CA SER A 356 -6.30 3.54 -4.08
C SER A 356 -6.68 3.05 -5.48
N LEU A 357 -7.98 2.93 -5.80
CA LEU A 357 -8.49 2.61 -7.13
C LEU A 357 -8.13 3.65 -8.19
N ASP A 358 -7.93 4.90 -7.76
CA ASP A 358 -7.63 6.03 -8.63
C ASP A 358 -6.22 5.92 -9.27
N LEU A 359 -5.33 5.16 -8.62
CA LEU A 359 -4.00 4.90 -9.16
C LEU A 359 -4.10 4.13 -10.48
N PHE A 360 -4.93 3.10 -10.51
CA PHE A 360 -5.18 2.32 -11.71
C PHE A 360 -5.76 3.21 -12.82
N ALA A 361 -6.85 3.94 -12.52
CA ALA A 361 -7.53 4.80 -13.49
C ALA A 361 -6.60 5.92 -14.02
N THR A 362 -5.79 6.51 -13.13
CA THR A 362 -4.79 7.53 -13.52
C THR A 362 -3.71 6.92 -14.42
N SER A 363 -3.16 5.76 -14.03
CA SER A 363 -2.08 5.09 -14.77
C SER A 363 -2.49 4.71 -16.18
N ILE A 364 -3.68 4.10 -16.37
CA ILE A 364 -4.14 3.73 -17.71
C ILE A 364 -4.48 4.94 -18.57
N ALA A 365 -5.00 6.03 -17.98
CA ALA A 365 -5.24 7.27 -18.70
C ALA A 365 -3.93 7.89 -19.22
N LEU A 366 -2.88 7.88 -18.41
CA LEU A 366 -1.54 8.36 -18.78
C LEU A 366 -0.85 7.48 -19.83
N ALA A 367 -1.04 6.17 -19.73
CA ALA A 367 -0.57 5.20 -20.72
C ALA A 367 -1.38 5.20 -22.02
N LYS A 368 -2.48 5.96 -22.08
CA LYS A 368 -3.46 5.92 -23.19
C LYS A 368 -3.99 4.50 -23.45
N ALA A 369 -3.98 3.66 -22.41
CA ALA A 369 -4.37 2.27 -22.47
C ALA A 369 -5.90 2.11 -22.53
N GLN A 370 -6.37 1.05 -23.17
CA GLN A 370 -7.80 0.76 -23.30
C GLN A 370 -8.19 -0.40 -22.38
N LEU A 371 -9.28 -0.21 -21.66
CA LEU A 371 -9.88 -1.26 -20.84
C LEU A 371 -11.39 -1.32 -21.10
N LYS A 372 -11.91 -2.48 -21.49
CA LYS A 372 -13.33 -2.63 -21.88
C LYS A 372 -14.29 -2.71 -20.69
N ARG A 373 -13.79 -2.86 -19.47
CA ARG A 373 -14.64 -2.96 -18.26
C ARG A 373 -14.64 -1.65 -17.47
N PRO A 374 -15.74 -1.33 -16.74
CA PRO A 374 -15.80 -0.14 -15.90
C PRO A 374 -14.87 -0.26 -14.70
N LEU A 375 -14.25 0.86 -14.34
CA LEU A 375 -13.47 1.05 -13.13
C LEU A 375 -14.31 1.72 -12.06
N ASP A 376 -13.90 1.57 -10.79
CA ASP A 376 -14.46 2.32 -9.66
C ASP A 376 -13.58 3.54 -9.31
N GLY A 377 -12.34 3.56 -9.76
CA GLY A 377 -11.42 4.68 -9.63
C GLY A 377 -11.57 5.72 -10.74
N VAL A 378 -11.01 6.91 -10.53
CA VAL A 378 -11.01 8.03 -11.47
C VAL A 378 -9.58 8.52 -11.75
N ASN A 379 -9.36 9.14 -12.92
CA ASN A 379 -8.08 9.80 -13.20
C ASN A 379 -7.94 11.07 -12.35
N LEU A 380 -6.91 11.13 -11.52
CA LEU A 380 -6.66 12.24 -10.60
C LEU A 380 -6.06 13.49 -11.26
N ILE A 381 -5.43 13.37 -12.45
CA ILE A 381 -4.73 14.49 -13.08
C ILE A 381 -5.64 15.71 -13.31
N PRO A 382 -6.85 15.58 -13.87
CA PRO A 382 -7.72 16.75 -14.07
C PRO A 382 -8.07 17.48 -12.77
N TYR A 383 -8.19 16.76 -11.65
CA TYR A 383 -8.50 17.36 -10.34
C TYR A 383 -7.26 18.08 -9.75
N LEU A 384 -6.08 17.50 -9.90
CA LEU A 384 -4.83 18.09 -9.39
C LEU A 384 -4.37 19.29 -10.21
N THR A 385 -4.74 19.38 -11.48
CA THR A 385 -4.41 20.48 -12.37
C THR A 385 -5.51 21.53 -12.50
N ASN A 386 -6.56 21.45 -11.67
CA ASN A 386 -7.73 22.33 -11.68
C ASN A 386 -8.52 22.36 -13.00
N GLN A 387 -8.35 21.35 -13.86
CA GLN A 387 -9.17 21.16 -15.06
C GLN A 387 -10.57 20.63 -14.72
N ASN A 388 -10.71 19.95 -13.58
CA ASN A 388 -11.98 19.51 -13.02
C ASN A 388 -12.11 20.07 -11.60
N GLN A 389 -13.12 20.91 -11.36
CA GLN A 389 -13.44 21.55 -10.05
C GLN A 389 -14.34 20.68 -9.16
N GLY A 390 -14.80 19.53 -9.65
CA GLY A 390 -15.60 18.59 -8.88
C GLY A 390 -14.79 17.84 -7.82
N VAL A 391 -15.43 16.88 -7.16
CA VAL A 391 -14.78 15.95 -6.22
C VAL A 391 -14.58 14.61 -6.91
N PRO A 392 -13.44 13.94 -6.72
CA PRO A 392 -13.19 12.61 -7.29
C PRO A 392 -14.26 11.59 -6.88
N HIS A 393 -14.59 11.56 -5.60
CA HIS A 393 -15.56 10.64 -5.04
C HIS A 393 -16.51 11.32 -4.05
N GLN A 394 -17.80 11.35 -4.39
CA GLN A 394 -18.86 11.77 -3.48
C GLN A 394 -19.16 10.69 -2.44
N THR A 395 -18.98 9.41 -2.82
CA THR A 395 -19.29 8.25 -1.99
C THR A 395 -18.16 7.23 -2.05
N LEU A 396 -17.74 6.74 -0.88
CA LEU A 396 -16.80 5.62 -0.72
C LEU A 396 -17.48 4.49 0.07
N TYR A 397 -17.17 3.24 -0.29
CA TYR A 397 -17.82 2.05 0.23
C TYR A 397 -16.79 1.05 0.76
N TRP A 398 -17.13 0.39 1.86
CA TRP A 398 -16.33 -0.70 2.43
C TRP A 398 -17.20 -1.83 2.98
N ARG A 399 -16.69 -3.06 2.78
CA ARG A 399 -17.18 -4.29 3.40
C ARG A 399 -15.99 -5.18 3.72
N LEU A 400 -16.02 -5.76 4.92
CA LEU A 400 -15.03 -6.72 5.39
C LEU A 400 -15.74 -7.74 6.29
N GLY A 401 -16.26 -8.81 5.70
CA GLY A 401 -17.13 -9.76 6.38
C GLY A 401 -18.39 -9.08 6.93
N ASN A 402 -18.52 -9.06 8.26
CA ASN A 402 -19.63 -8.38 8.93
C ASN A 402 -19.41 -6.88 9.20
N ARG A 403 -18.20 -6.37 8.97
CA ARG A 403 -17.88 -4.94 9.11
C ARG A 403 -18.27 -4.18 7.84
N ARG A 404 -18.86 -3.02 8.01
CA ARG A 404 -19.42 -2.21 6.94
C ARG A 404 -19.15 -0.75 7.16
N ALA A 405 -18.85 -0.01 6.11
CA ALA A 405 -18.79 1.44 6.17
C ALA A 405 -19.19 2.06 4.83
N ILE A 406 -19.74 3.25 4.90
CA ILE A 406 -19.96 4.15 3.78
C ILE A 406 -19.61 5.56 4.21
N ARG A 407 -18.91 6.28 3.35
CA ARG A 407 -18.74 7.72 3.45
C ARG A 407 -19.50 8.38 2.31
N HIS A 408 -20.28 9.42 2.61
CA HIS A 408 -20.95 10.25 1.62
C HIS A 408 -20.82 11.73 2.01
N GLY A 409 -20.08 12.50 1.22
CA GLY A 409 -19.64 13.82 1.63
C GLY A 409 -18.80 13.75 2.91
N ASP A 410 -19.16 14.53 3.92
CA ASP A 410 -18.46 14.54 5.22
C ASP A 410 -19.05 13.56 6.25
N TRP A 411 -20.14 12.89 5.91
CA TRP A 411 -20.74 11.89 6.78
C TRP A 411 -20.20 10.49 6.54
N LYS A 412 -19.93 9.80 7.63
CA LYS A 412 -19.53 8.38 7.61
C LYS A 412 -20.43 7.56 8.53
N LEU A 413 -21.06 6.56 7.95
CA LEU A 413 -21.84 5.53 8.66
C LEU A 413 -21.04 4.25 8.64
N LEU A 414 -20.87 3.62 9.79
CA LEU A 414 -20.14 2.37 9.90
C LEU A 414 -20.76 1.41 10.92
N SER A 415 -20.44 0.14 10.75
CA SER A 415 -20.67 -0.91 11.76
C SER A 415 -19.43 -1.78 11.84
N ASN A 416 -18.83 -1.84 13.03
CA ASN A 416 -17.54 -2.53 13.27
C ASN A 416 -17.65 -3.53 14.43
N PRO A 417 -18.57 -4.51 14.38
CA PRO A 417 -18.78 -5.44 15.48
C PRO A 417 -17.57 -6.34 15.69
N LYS A 418 -17.27 -6.66 16.96
CA LYS A 418 -16.36 -7.75 17.29
C LYS A 418 -17.03 -9.10 17.02
N SER A 419 -16.24 -10.16 17.04
CA SER A 419 -16.79 -11.51 16.84
C SER A 419 -17.87 -11.84 17.90
N GLY A 420 -19.09 -12.19 17.44
CA GLY A 420 -20.23 -12.52 18.31
C GLY A 420 -21.07 -11.32 18.74
N GLU A 421 -20.66 -10.09 18.48
CA GLU A 421 -21.45 -8.90 18.78
C GLU A 421 -22.56 -8.66 17.73
N LYS A 422 -23.66 -8.06 18.18
CA LYS A 422 -24.71 -7.59 17.28
C LYS A 422 -24.20 -6.42 16.45
N GLN A 423 -24.69 -6.34 15.22
CA GLN A 423 -24.39 -5.24 14.32
C GLN A 423 -25.14 -3.99 14.80
N THR A 424 -24.38 -2.92 15.07
CA THR A 424 -24.90 -1.60 15.41
C THR A 424 -24.29 -0.59 14.44
N TRP A 425 -25.06 0.44 14.08
CA TRP A 425 -24.57 1.52 13.25
C TRP A 425 -24.10 2.69 14.11
N GLU A 426 -22.94 3.24 13.75
CA GLU A 426 -22.34 4.44 14.32
C GLU A 426 -22.25 5.49 13.20
N LEU A 427 -22.59 6.76 13.50
CA LEU A 427 -22.59 7.86 12.53
C LEU A 427 -21.66 8.97 12.97
N TYR A 428 -20.77 9.41 12.07
CA TYR A 428 -19.78 10.47 12.34
C TYR A 428 -19.80 11.54 11.26
N HIS A 429 -19.50 12.81 11.65
CA HIS A 429 -19.28 13.93 10.74
C HIS A 429 -17.77 14.24 10.74
N LEU A 430 -17.05 13.75 9.72
CA LEU A 430 -15.59 13.70 9.71
C LEU A 430 -14.88 15.06 9.69
N THR A 431 -15.55 16.13 9.23
CA THR A 431 -14.98 17.47 9.26
C THR A 431 -14.86 17.99 10.69
N ASP A 432 -15.82 17.66 11.54
CA ASP A 432 -15.87 18.11 12.94
C ASP A 432 -15.24 17.09 13.90
N ASP A 433 -15.22 15.81 13.52
CA ASP A 433 -14.78 14.69 14.34
C ASP A 433 -14.02 13.65 13.52
N ILE A 434 -12.81 14.01 13.09
CA ILE A 434 -11.91 13.12 12.33
C ILE A 434 -11.52 11.85 13.11
N SER A 435 -11.59 11.92 14.45
CA SER A 435 -11.20 10.85 15.38
C SER A 435 -12.38 9.92 15.73
N GLU A 436 -13.56 10.14 15.14
CA GLU A 436 -14.75 9.28 15.31
C GLU A 436 -15.08 9.01 16.80
N GLN A 437 -15.06 10.07 17.63
CA GLN A 437 -15.28 9.98 19.09
C GLN A 437 -16.76 10.18 19.48
N LYS A 438 -17.53 10.90 18.66
CA LYS A 438 -18.89 11.30 18.98
C LYS A 438 -19.87 10.66 18.02
N ASP A 439 -20.46 9.55 18.44
CA ASP A 439 -21.53 8.90 17.68
C ASP A 439 -22.78 9.78 17.64
N LEU A 440 -23.22 10.11 16.43
CA LEU A 440 -24.39 10.93 16.13
C LEU A 440 -25.61 10.11 15.67
N SER A 441 -25.52 8.78 15.64
CA SER A 441 -26.56 7.89 15.07
C SER A 441 -27.94 8.08 15.71
N SER A 442 -28.00 8.29 17.03
CA SER A 442 -29.25 8.49 17.75
C SER A 442 -29.90 9.85 17.53
N ARG A 443 -29.10 10.85 17.05
CA ARG A 443 -29.55 12.24 16.83
C ARG A 443 -29.91 12.53 15.38
N HIS A 444 -29.40 11.73 14.44
CA HIS A 444 -29.54 11.92 12.99
C HIS A 444 -30.00 10.64 12.31
N THR A 445 -31.15 10.08 12.78
CA THR A 445 -31.70 8.81 12.27
C THR A 445 -31.98 8.84 10.77
N ASP A 446 -32.48 9.97 10.25
CA ASP A 446 -32.72 10.14 8.81
C ASP A 446 -31.42 10.00 8.00
N LYS A 447 -30.29 10.51 8.54
CA LYS A 447 -28.98 10.38 7.91
C LYS A 447 -28.46 8.94 7.97
N VAL A 448 -28.72 8.21 9.06
CA VAL A 448 -28.44 6.78 9.18
C VAL A 448 -29.18 6.01 8.09
N ASP A 449 -30.49 6.24 7.95
CA ASP A 449 -31.33 5.55 6.96
C ASP A 449 -30.89 5.87 5.52
N GLU A 450 -30.58 7.14 5.22
CA GLU A 450 -30.05 7.56 3.92
C GLU A 450 -28.75 6.81 3.57
N LEU A 451 -27.79 6.82 4.49
CA LEU A 451 -26.48 6.23 4.24
C LEU A 451 -26.53 4.70 4.21
N GLN A 452 -27.37 4.10 5.04
CA GLN A 452 -27.61 2.65 5.00
C GLN A 452 -28.24 2.23 3.68
N SER A 453 -29.20 2.99 3.16
CA SER A 453 -29.81 2.76 1.83
C SER A 453 -28.76 2.84 0.73
N LYS A 454 -27.91 3.88 0.73
CA LYS A 454 -26.79 4.01 -0.23
C LYS A 454 -25.79 2.84 -0.12
N TRP A 455 -25.44 2.42 1.10
CA TRP A 455 -24.57 1.27 1.31
C TRP A 455 -25.20 0.00 0.71
N ASN A 456 -26.48 -0.26 0.98
CA ASN A 456 -27.22 -1.41 0.44
C ASN A 456 -27.26 -1.40 -1.09
N GLN A 457 -27.48 -0.23 -1.70
CA GLN A 457 -27.47 -0.07 -3.16
C GLN A 457 -26.10 -0.39 -3.78
N LEU A 458 -25.00 0.03 -3.15
CA LEU A 458 -23.66 -0.33 -3.62
C LEU A 458 -23.38 -1.80 -3.37
N ASN A 459 -23.75 -2.31 -2.18
CA ASN A 459 -23.51 -3.70 -1.80
C ASN A 459 -24.26 -4.71 -2.69
N SER A 460 -25.44 -4.35 -3.24
CA SER A 460 -26.18 -5.21 -4.17
C SER A 460 -25.43 -5.48 -5.49
N LYS A 461 -24.39 -4.67 -5.80
CA LYS A 461 -23.52 -4.83 -6.97
C LYS A 461 -22.26 -5.66 -6.65
N MET A 462 -22.11 -6.10 -5.41
CA MET A 462 -20.98 -6.90 -4.92
C MET A 462 -21.42 -8.36 -4.75
N ILE A 463 -20.46 -9.27 -4.89
CA ILE A 463 -20.75 -10.70 -4.67
C ILE A 463 -20.32 -11.14 -3.27
N SER A 464 -20.75 -12.32 -2.85
CA SER A 464 -20.26 -12.95 -1.63
C SER A 464 -18.77 -13.28 -1.74
N PRO A 465 -18.04 -13.35 -0.61
CA PRO A 465 -16.65 -13.79 -0.63
C PRO A 465 -16.51 -15.15 -1.31
N ILE A 466 -15.56 -15.28 -2.23
CA ILE A 466 -15.29 -16.53 -2.96
C ILE A 466 -14.59 -17.57 -2.07
N TRP A 467 -13.98 -17.13 -0.98
CA TRP A 467 -13.41 -17.98 0.06
C TRP A 467 -13.52 -17.27 1.43
N LEU A 468 -13.45 -18.03 2.49
CA LEU A 468 -13.50 -17.54 3.86
C LEU A 468 -12.20 -17.87 4.60
N PRO A 469 -11.81 -17.06 5.60
CA PRO A 469 -10.69 -17.41 6.47
C PRO A 469 -10.92 -18.79 7.07
N LYS A 470 -9.94 -19.67 6.99
CA LYS A 470 -10.00 -20.97 7.69
C LYS A 470 -10.01 -20.66 9.20
N ARG A 471 -11.05 -21.13 9.90
CA ARG A 471 -11.09 -21.03 11.38
C ARG A 471 -9.89 -21.81 11.92
N LYS A 472 -9.08 -21.11 12.75
CA LYS A 472 -7.96 -21.75 13.49
C LYS A 472 -8.48 -22.71 14.54
#